data_82c65dfd4f53d509093fcf6977bdf9d1
#
_entry.id   82c65dfd4f53d509093fcf6977bdf9d1
#
_cell.length_a   1.000
_cell.length_b   1.000
_cell.length_c   1.000
_cell.angle_alpha   90.00
_cell.angle_beta   90.00
_cell.angle_gamma   90.00
#
_symmetry.space_group_name_H-M   'P 1'
#
loop_
_entity.id
_entity.type
_entity.pdbx_description
1 polymer ?
#
loop_
_entity_poly.entity_id
_entity_poly.type
_entity_poly.pdbx_seq_one_letter_code
_entity_poly.pdbx_strand_id
1 'polypeptide(L)'
;MFKFFTDPKWYAWAYIGSAVILTSIWVQVQIDVLINEWFGEFYDMIQKALGTPNAITMQDYMGGLLSFAQLAAISIALGLAISFLTSHFLFRWRTAMVEWYHSVYDQARTIEGASQRVQEDTIKFSRIMEGLGTSLIESVLVLVEFFPLLMTLSIGIPTVSYTHLTLPTIYSV
;
A
#
# COMPACT_ATOMS: atom_id res chain seq x y z
N MET A 1 23.39 8.05 -5.60
CA MET A 1 22.20 7.31 -5.18
C MET A 1 22.52 5.94 -4.58
N PHE A 2 23.32 5.10 -5.26
CA PHE A 2 23.61 3.73 -4.78
C PHE A 2 24.59 3.63 -3.59
N LYS A 3 25.29 4.69 -3.22
CA LYS A 3 26.23 4.71 -2.09
C LYS A 3 25.58 4.32 -0.75
N PHE A 4 24.30 4.62 -0.54
CA PHE A 4 23.56 4.22 0.66
C PHE A 4 23.53 2.70 0.87
N PHE A 5 23.51 1.92 -0.23
CA PHE A 5 23.48 0.47 -0.20
C PHE A 5 24.87 -0.17 -0.23
N THR A 6 25.92 0.57 -0.58
CA THR A 6 27.28 0.04 -0.77
C THR A 6 28.27 0.55 0.28
N ASP A 7 27.97 1.63 1.00
CA ASP A 7 28.88 2.19 2.00
C ASP A 7 28.76 1.41 3.32
N PRO A 8 29.92 0.97 3.92
CA PRO A 8 29.94 0.25 5.19
C PRO A 8 29.21 0.94 6.34
N LYS A 9 29.13 2.27 6.32
CA LYS A 9 28.43 3.07 7.34
C LYS A 9 26.91 2.94 7.26
N TRP A 10 26.37 2.79 6.04
CA TRP A 10 24.94 2.91 5.77
C TRP A 10 24.27 1.60 5.34
N TYR A 11 25.02 0.61 4.85
CA TYR A 11 24.45 -0.59 4.25
C TYR A 11 23.52 -1.37 5.20
N ALA A 12 23.86 -1.45 6.49
CA ALA A 12 23.01 -2.14 7.45
C ALA A 12 21.63 -1.46 7.60
N TRP A 13 21.61 -0.13 7.64
CA TRP A 13 20.37 0.64 7.64
C TRP A 13 19.61 0.51 6.33
N ALA A 14 20.30 0.48 5.20
CA ALA A 14 19.69 0.33 3.89
C ALA A 14 18.95 -1.02 3.78
N TYR A 15 19.61 -2.12 4.08
CA TYR A 15 19.01 -3.46 3.94
C TYR A 15 18.00 -3.78 5.04
N ILE A 16 18.32 -3.53 6.31
CA ILE A 16 17.40 -3.80 7.42
C ILE A 16 16.18 -2.89 7.32
N GLY A 17 16.39 -1.58 7.06
CA GLY A 17 15.30 -0.63 6.92
C GLY A 17 14.38 -0.96 5.76
N SER A 18 14.92 -1.33 4.59
CA SER A 18 14.12 -1.78 3.45
C SER A 18 13.34 -3.06 3.79
N ALA A 19 13.96 -4.04 4.44
CA ALA A 19 13.29 -5.28 4.83
C ALA A 19 12.14 -5.03 5.82
N VAL A 20 12.38 -4.18 6.83
CA VAL A 20 11.34 -3.81 7.82
C VAL A 20 10.17 -3.10 7.15
N ILE A 21 10.44 -2.12 6.27
CA ILE A 21 9.37 -1.39 5.56
C ILE A 21 8.57 -2.34 4.66
N LEU A 22 9.24 -3.17 3.85
CA LEU A 22 8.58 -4.13 2.97
C LEU A 22 7.71 -5.12 3.75
N THR A 23 8.24 -5.66 4.86
CA THR A 23 7.47 -6.57 5.72
C THR A 23 6.28 -5.86 6.35
N SER A 24 6.44 -4.62 6.79
CA SER A 24 5.34 -3.84 7.39
C SER A 24 4.25 -3.53 6.37
N ILE A 25 4.59 -3.17 5.13
CA ILE A 25 3.62 -2.96 4.05
C ILE A 25 2.91 -4.28 3.71
N TRP A 26 3.64 -5.40 3.65
CA TRP A 26 3.02 -6.70 3.42
C TRP A 26 2.03 -7.06 4.53
N VAL A 27 2.37 -6.84 5.80
CA VAL A 27 1.44 -7.06 6.94
C VAL A 27 0.21 -6.15 6.82
N GLN A 28 0.39 -4.89 6.37
CA GLN A 28 -0.74 -3.99 6.14
C GLN A 28 -1.70 -4.56 5.09
N VAL A 29 -1.18 -5.07 3.98
CA VAL A 29 -2.01 -5.71 2.93
C VAL A 29 -2.75 -6.94 3.46
N GLN A 30 -2.13 -7.75 4.36
CA GLN A 30 -2.83 -8.88 5.00
C GLN A 30 -3.99 -8.41 5.88
N ILE A 31 -3.83 -7.29 6.60
CA ILE A 31 -4.93 -6.70 7.39
C ILE A 31 -6.04 -6.19 6.46
N ASP A 32 -5.72 -5.62 5.31
CA ASP A 32 -6.71 -5.14 4.35
C ASP A 32 -7.52 -6.32 3.75
N VAL A 33 -6.89 -7.49 3.54
CA VAL A 33 -7.58 -8.74 3.18
C VAL A 33 -8.56 -9.15 4.29
N LEU A 34 -8.12 -9.17 5.55
CA LEU A 34 -8.97 -9.52 6.70
C LEU A 34 -10.16 -8.54 6.84
N ILE A 35 -9.95 -7.26 6.59
CA ILE A 35 -11.02 -6.26 6.58
C ILE A 35 -12.02 -6.56 5.45
N ASN A 36 -11.53 -6.95 4.27
CA ASN A 36 -12.39 -7.31 3.16
C ASN A 36 -13.22 -8.58 3.46
N GLU A 37 -12.64 -9.61 4.07
CA GLU A 37 -13.35 -10.80 4.54
C GLU A 37 -14.42 -10.43 5.58
N TRP A 38 -14.06 -9.57 6.55
CA TRP A 38 -15.01 -9.07 7.54
C TRP A 38 -16.21 -8.39 6.89
N PHE A 39 -16.01 -7.59 5.83
CA PHE A 39 -17.13 -6.98 5.11
C PHE A 39 -18.08 -8.05 4.55
N GLY A 40 -17.57 -9.12 3.95
CA GLY A 40 -18.38 -10.24 3.45
C GLY A 40 -19.24 -10.86 4.55
N GLU A 41 -18.61 -11.26 5.66
CA GLU A 41 -19.28 -11.88 6.79
C GLU A 41 -20.32 -10.95 7.46
N PHE A 42 -19.99 -9.67 7.58
CA PHE A 42 -20.88 -8.69 8.18
C PHE A 42 -22.11 -8.41 7.30
N TYR A 43 -21.94 -8.31 5.98
CA TYR A 43 -23.06 -8.16 5.06
C TYR A 43 -23.95 -9.40 5.03
N ASP A 44 -23.40 -10.60 5.08
CA ASP A 44 -24.16 -11.86 5.19
C ASP A 44 -24.98 -11.89 6.49
N MET A 45 -24.40 -11.43 7.59
CA MET A 45 -25.10 -11.28 8.86
C MET A 45 -26.29 -10.33 8.74
N ILE A 46 -26.11 -9.18 8.10
CA ILE A 46 -27.20 -8.19 7.87
C ILE A 46 -28.30 -8.80 6.99
N GLN A 47 -27.94 -9.47 5.89
CA GLN A 47 -28.90 -10.12 5.01
C GLN A 47 -29.72 -11.18 5.76
N LYS A 48 -29.06 -11.97 6.61
CA LYS A 48 -29.73 -12.98 7.43
C LYS A 48 -30.68 -12.36 8.45
N ALA A 49 -30.29 -11.23 9.07
CA ALA A 49 -31.15 -10.50 10.00
C ALA A 49 -32.41 -9.94 9.31
N LEU A 50 -32.28 -9.49 8.06
CA LEU A 50 -33.41 -8.96 7.28
C LEU A 50 -34.31 -10.05 6.73
N GLY A 51 -33.75 -11.21 6.38
CA GLY A 51 -34.48 -12.34 5.80
C GLY A 51 -35.21 -13.20 6.82
N THR A 52 -34.71 -13.27 8.07
CA THR A 52 -35.27 -14.16 9.09
C THR A 52 -35.38 -13.40 10.43
N PRO A 53 -36.61 -13.15 10.91
CA PRO A 53 -36.80 -12.46 12.20
C PRO A 53 -36.10 -13.19 13.34
N ASN A 54 -35.41 -12.46 14.20
CA ASN A 54 -34.64 -12.96 15.37
C ASN A 54 -33.51 -13.95 15.07
N ALA A 55 -33.05 -14.07 13.83
CA ALA A 55 -31.92 -14.94 13.47
C ALA A 55 -30.56 -14.40 13.96
N ILE A 56 -30.47 -13.11 14.18
CA ILE A 56 -29.27 -12.40 14.67
C ILE A 56 -29.63 -11.65 15.93
N THR A 57 -28.83 -11.80 16.98
CA THR A 57 -29.01 -11.09 18.24
C THR A 57 -28.26 -9.75 18.21
N MET A 58 -28.66 -8.81 19.08
CA MET A 58 -27.92 -7.56 19.27
C MET A 58 -26.46 -7.80 19.70
N GLN A 59 -26.21 -8.91 20.41
CA GLN A 59 -24.87 -9.28 20.83
C GLN A 59 -24.01 -9.71 19.65
N ASP A 60 -24.54 -10.46 18.68
CA ASP A 60 -23.83 -10.85 17.45
C ASP A 60 -23.45 -9.64 16.61
N TYR A 61 -24.40 -8.70 16.46
CA TYR A 61 -24.19 -7.44 15.75
C TYR A 61 -23.07 -6.60 16.39
N MET A 62 -23.16 -6.40 17.72
CA MET A 62 -22.13 -5.67 18.47
C MET A 62 -20.78 -6.37 18.45
N GLY A 63 -20.76 -7.71 18.47
CA GLY A 63 -19.55 -8.52 18.29
C GLY A 63 -18.88 -8.26 16.94
N GLY A 64 -19.67 -8.21 15.86
CA GLY A 64 -19.18 -7.85 14.52
C GLY A 64 -18.58 -6.45 14.47
N LEU A 65 -19.23 -5.46 15.04
CA LEU A 65 -18.70 -4.09 15.10
C LEU A 65 -17.40 -3.99 15.93
N LEU A 66 -17.32 -4.75 17.04
CA LEU A 66 -16.12 -4.74 17.89
C LEU A 66 -14.93 -5.35 17.17
N SER A 67 -15.13 -6.46 16.44
CA SER A 67 -14.06 -7.07 15.64
C SER A 67 -13.56 -6.13 14.54
N PHE A 68 -14.45 -5.42 13.86
CA PHE A 68 -14.05 -4.35 12.93
C PHE A 68 -13.24 -3.25 13.60
N ALA A 69 -13.70 -2.76 14.74
CA ALA A 69 -13.00 -1.70 15.46
C ALA A 69 -11.59 -2.13 15.87
N GLN A 70 -11.38 -3.40 16.23
CA GLN A 70 -10.06 -3.97 16.53
C GLN A 70 -9.16 -4.02 15.28
N LEU A 71 -9.68 -4.55 14.16
CA LEU A 71 -8.94 -4.60 12.89
C LEU A 71 -8.57 -3.19 12.41
N ALA A 72 -9.52 -2.26 12.45
CA ALA A 72 -9.29 -0.86 12.06
C ALA A 72 -8.25 -0.17 12.96
N ALA A 73 -8.29 -0.39 14.27
CA ALA A 73 -7.31 0.18 15.18
C ALA A 73 -5.89 -0.34 14.90
N ILE A 74 -5.75 -1.64 14.63
CA ILE A 74 -4.45 -2.24 14.28
C ILE A 74 -3.95 -1.70 12.93
N SER A 75 -4.83 -1.62 11.92
CA SER A 75 -4.51 -1.07 10.59
C SER A 75 -4.02 0.38 10.69
N ILE A 76 -4.72 1.23 11.42
CA ILE A 76 -4.34 2.63 11.62
C ILE A 76 -2.99 2.73 12.35
N ALA A 77 -2.78 1.97 13.43
CA ALA A 77 -1.55 1.99 14.19
C ALA A 77 -0.34 1.55 13.33
N LEU A 78 -0.53 0.48 12.53
CA LEU A 78 0.49 0.00 11.61
C LEU A 78 0.76 1.00 10.48
N GLY A 79 -0.27 1.62 9.90
CA GLY A 79 -0.13 2.66 8.88
C GLY A 79 0.67 3.86 9.37
N LEU A 80 0.43 4.32 10.60
CA LEU A 80 1.23 5.38 11.23
C LEU A 80 2.68 4.94 11.43
N ALA A 81 2.91 3.71 11.87
CA ALA A 81 4.26 3.16 12.02
C ALA A 81 5.01 3.06 10.68
N ILE A 82 4.35 2.61 9.62
CA ILE A 82 4.92 2.56 8.26
C ILE A 82 5.30 3.95 7.77
N SER A 83 4.42 4.94 7.95
CA SER A 83 4.68 6.32 7.56
C SER A 83 5.92 6.87 8.29
N PHE A 84 6.00 6.66 9.59
CA PHE A 84 7.16 7.07 10.41
C PHE A 84 8.45 6.38 9.97
N LEU A 85 8.42 5.05 9.80
CA LEU A 85 9.58 4.25 9.37
C LEU A 85 10.08 4.69 7.99
N THR A 86 9.17 4.91 7.05
CA THR A 86 9.48 5.35 5.69
C THR A 86 10.12 6.73 5.69
N SER A 87 9.54 7.70 6.37
CA SER A 87 10.09 9.04 6.48
C SER A 87 11.47 9.04 7.15
N HIS A 88 11.65 8.22 8.19
CA HIS A 88 12.93 8.06 8.87
C HIS A 88 14.00 7.40 7.98
N PHE A 89 13.63 6.37 7.22
CA PHE A 89 14.49 5.69 6.26
C PHE A 89 14.96 6.64 5.15
N LEU A 90 14.04 7.41 4.58
CA LEU A 90 14.34 8.38 3.53
C LEU A 90 15.20 9.54 4.03
N PHE A 91 14.98 9.98 5.26
CA PHE A 91 15.84 10.97 5.90
C PHE A 91 17.30 10.48 5.97
N ARG A 92 17.53 9.23 6.40
CA ARG A 92 18.87 8.62 6.45
C ARG A 92 19.47 8.44 5.06
N TRP A 93 18.69 8.01 4.10
CA TRP A 93 19.13 7.87 2.72
C TRP A 93 19.57 9.23 2.16
N ARG A 94 18.77 10.26 2.38
CA ARG A 94 19.13 11.64 2.01
C ARG A 94 20.43 12.09 2.69
N THR A 95 20.60 11.81 3.96
CA THR A 95 21.83 12.15 4.71
C THR A 95 23.06 11.49 4.07
N ALA A 96 22.96 10.22 3.72
CA ALA A 96 24.04 9.50 3.04
C ALA A 96 24.36 10.11 1.65
N MET A 97 23.34 10.54 0.90
CA MET A 97 23.55 11.23 -0.38
C MET A 97 24.26 12.58 -0.19
N VAL A 98 23.84 13.37 0.80
CA VAL A 98 24.45 14.67 1.08
C VAL A 98 25.91 14.50 1.55
N GLU A 99 26.20 13.54 2.43
CA GLU A 99 27.57 13.24 2.86
C GLU A 99 28.46 12.87 1.65
N TRP A 100 27.94 12.06 0.73
CA TRP A 100 28.69 11.72 -0.47
C TRP A 100 28.90 12.93 -1.38
N TYR A 101 27.90 13.77 -1.60
CA TYR A 101 28.06 14.99 -2.37
C TYR A 101 29.08 15.93 -1.78
N HIS A 102 29.10 16.06 -0.44
CA HIS A 102 30.11 16.88 0.23
C HIS A 102 31.53 16.34 0.02
N SER A 103 31.70 15.01 -0.01
CA SER A 103 33.02 14.39 -0.25
C SER A 103 33.60 14.64 -1.64
N VAL A 104 32.72 14.90 -2.63
CA VAL A 104 33.13 15.19 -4.02
C VAL A 104 32.91 16.65 -4.41
N TYR A 105 32.50 17.50 -3.46
CA TYR A 105 32.11 18.89 -3.72
C TYR A 105 33.26 19.73 -4.30
N ASP A 106 34.49 19.53 -3.86
CA ASP A 106 35.66 20.28 -4.37
C ASP A 106 35.87 20.05 -5.87
N GLN A 107 35.52 18.88 -6.38
CA GLN A 107 35.58 18.54 -7.80
C GLN A 107 34.39 19.11 -8.60
N ALA A 108 33.24 19.26 -7.96
CA ALA A 108 32.02 19.76 -8.57
C ALA A 108 31.82 21.28 -8.41
N ARG A 109 32.63 21.94 -7.58
CA ARG A 109 32.52 23.35 -7.22
C ARG A 109 32.59 24.31 -8.42
N THR A 110 33.24 23.90 -9.49
CA THR A 110 33.36 24.67 -10.73
C THR A 110 32.10 24.56 -11.62
N ILE A 111 31.18 23.64 -11.31
CA ILE A 111 29.96 23.45 -12.08
C ILE A 111 28.90 24.42 -11.56
N GLU A 112 28.36 25.26 -12.45
CA GLU A 112 27.30 26.19 -12.12
C GLU A 112 26.06 25.50 -11.58
N GLY A 113 25.54 25.97 -10.44
CA GLY A 113 24.39 25.38 -9.78
C GLY A 113 24.65 24.12 -8.96
N ALA A 114 25.90 23.68 -8.75
CA ALA A 114 26.23 22.45 -7.99
C ALA A 114 25.63 22.46 -6.58
N SER A 115 25.73 23.57 -5.85
CA SER A 115 25.17 23.70 -4.49
C SER A 115 23.65 23.58 -4.45
N GLN A 116 22.96 24.16 -5.42
CA GLN A 116 21.50 24.08 -5.56
C GLN A 116 21.06 22.63 -5.87
N ARG A 117 21.75 21.94 -6.78
CA ARG A 117 21.46 20.53 -7.09
C ARG A 117 21.62 19.61 -5.88
N VAL A 118 22.69 19.78 -5.09
CA VAL A 118 22.88 18.96 -3.87
C VAL A 118 21.71 19.15 -2.91
N GLN A 119 21.20 20.34 -2.77
CA GLN A 119 20.12 20.65 -1.84
C GLN A 119 18.74 20.29 -2.39
N GLU A 120 18.40 20.73 -3.61
CA GLU A 120 17.06 20.54 -4.18
C GLU A 120 16.81 19.13 -4.69
N ASP A 121 17.78 18.53 -5.43
CA ASP A 121 17.57 17.23 -6.03
C ASP A 121 17.45 16.11 -4.99
N THR A 122 18.19 16.22 -3.88
CA THR A 122 18.09 15.25 -2.77
C THR A 122 16.73 15.33 -2.06
N ILE A 123 16.16 16.55 -1.92
CA ILE A 123 14.81 16.74 -1.34
C ILE A 123 13.75 16.22 -2.30
N LYS A 124 13.84 16.57 -3.59
CA LYS A 124 12.90 16.09 -4.60
C LYS A 124 12.91 14.56 -4.70
N PHE A 125 14.10 13.96 -4.72
CA PHE A 125 14.25 12.50 -4.70
C PHE A 125 13.55 11.87 -3.49
N SER A 126 13.80 12.38 -2.27
CA SER A 126 13.16 11.84 -1.06
C SER A 126 11.64 11.92 -1.13
N ARG A 127 11.07 13.05 -1.57
CA ARG A 127 9.62 13.23 -1.71
C ARG A 127 9.01 12.27 -2.75
N ILE A 128 9.69 12.09 -3.88
CA ILE A 128 9.24 11.16 -4.93
C ILE A 128 9.26 9.72 -4.39
N MET A 129 10.33 9.33 -3.71
CA MET A 129 10.43 7.99 -3.14
C MET A 129 9.43 7.75 -2.01
N GLU A 130 9.13 8.77 -1.19
CA GLU A 130 8.13 8.69 -0.13
C GLU A 130 6.72 8.48 -0.70
N GLY A 131 6.34 9.21 -1.73
CA GLY A 131 5.02 9.10 -2.34
C GLY A 131 4.92 7.93 -3.34
N LEU A 132 5.66 8.01 -4.44
CA LEU A 132 5.54 7.03 -5.52
C LEU A 132 6.16 5.68 -5.19
N GLY A 133 7.29 5.66 -4.45
CA GLY A 133 7.99 4.41 -4.14
C GLY A 133 7.16 3.49 -3.24
N THR A 134 6.58 4.03 -2.18
CA THR A 134 5.69 3.27 -1.28
C THR A 134 4.41 2.84 -1.96
N SER A 135 3.75 3.74 -2.69
CA SER A 135 2.51 3.43 -3.42
C SER A 135 2.70 2.36 -4.50
N LEU A 136 3.85 2.35 -5.18
CA LEU A 136 4.15 1.32 -6.19
C LEU A 136 4.33 -0.05 -5.53
N ILE A 137 5.07 -0.12 -4.42
CA ILE A 137 5.26 -1.38 -3.67
C ILE A 137 3.93 -1.89 -3.15
N GLU A 138 3.13 -1.04 -2.53
CA GLU A 138 1.80 -1.35 -2.02
C GLU A 138 0.89 -1.88 -3.13
N SER A 139 0.83 -1.20 -4.28
CA SER A 139 0.01 -1.61 -5.42
C SER A 139 0.41 -3.00 -5.96
N VAL A 140 1.70 -3.30 -6.03
CA VAL A 140 2.19 -4.62 -6.45
C VAL A 140 1.80 -5.70 -5.45
N LEU A 141 1.96 -5.44 -4.14
CA LEU A 141 1.59 -6.39 -3.09
C LEU A 141 0.07 -6.64 -3.06
N VAL A 142 -0.73 -5.58 -3.15
CA VAL A 142 -2.19 -5.69 -3.26
C VAL A 142 -2.57 -6.53 -4.47
N LEU A 143 -1.98 -6.28 -5.64
CA LEU A 143 -2.25 -7.07 -6.83
C LEU A 143 -1.92 -8.55 -6.63
N VAL A 144 -0.78 -8.87 -6.02
CA VAL A 144 -0.36 -10.25 -5.75
C VAL A 144 -1.32 -10.97 -4.80
N GLU A 145 -1.77 -10.31 -3.74
CA GLU A 145 -2.69 -10.89 -2.74
C GLU A 145 -4.13 -11.03 -3.26
N PHE A 146 -4.65 -10.02 -3.94
CA PHE A 146 -6.03 -10.05 -4.41
C PHE A 146 -6.22 -10.79 -5.75
N PHE A 147 -5.17 -10.97 -6.54
CA PHE A 147 -5.28 -11.68 -7.83
C PHE A 147 -5.80 -13.12 -7.69
N PRO A 148 -5.29 -13.96 -6.77
CA PRO A 148 -5.83 -15.30 -6.54
C PRO A 148 -7.30 -15.30 -6.10
N LEU A 149 -7.68 -14.34 -5.25
CA LEU A 149 -9.06 -14.17 -4.80
C LEU A 149 -9.98 -13.85 -5.97
N LEU A 150 -9.59 -12.91 -6.83
CA LEU A 150 -10.36 -12.56 -8.04
C LEU A 150 -10.47 -13.73 -9.01
N MET A 151 -9.40 -14.53 -9.15
CA MET A 151 -9.43 -15.74 -9.99
C MET A 151 -10.42 -16.77 -9.46
N THR A 152 -10.44 -17.04 -8.15
CA THR A 152 -11.40 -17.99 -7.56
C THR A 152 -12.85 -17.53 -7.69
N LEU A 153 -13.10 -16.23 -7.49
CA LEU A 153 -14.42 -15.64 -7.66
C LEU A 153 -14.86 -15.66 -9.14
N SER A 154 -13.96 -15.45 -10.08
CA SER A 154 -14.28 -15.45 -11.52
C SER A 154 -14.68 -16.82 -12.05
N ILE A 155 -14.16 -17.91 -11.46
CA ILE A 155 -14.52 -19.30 -11.86
C ILE A 155 -15.97 -19.61 -11.49
N GLY A 156 -16.48 -19.01 -10.41
CA GLY A 156 -17.87 -19.20 -9.96
C GLY A 156 -18.91 -18.40 -10.73
N ILE A 157 -18.50 -17.46 -11.59
CA ILE A 157 -19.42 -16.64 -12.37
C ILE A 157 -19.46 -17.19 -13.80
N PRO A 158 -20.60 -17.78 -14.25
CA PRO A 158 -20.75 -18.16 -15.64
C PRO A 158 -20.67 -16.88 -16.49
N THR A 159 -19.58 -16.74 -17.25
CA THR A 159 -19.45 -15.67 -18.25
C THR A 159 -20.52 -15.90 -19.31
N VAL A 160 -21.65 -15.20 -19.18
CA VAL A 160 -22.66 -15.14 -20.24
C VAL A 160 -22.01 -14.36 -21.37
N SER A 161 -21.60 -15.10 -22.40
CA SER A 161 -21.14 -14.50 -23.65
C SER A 161 -22.32 -13.74 -24.28
N TYR A 162 -22.35 -12.43 -24.09
CA TYR A 162 -23.34 -11.56 -24.74
C TYR A 162 -23.02 -11.43 -26.24
N THR A 163 -23.09 -12.56 -26.99
CA THR A 163 -22.94 -12.55 -28.44
C THR A 163 -24.21 -12.13 -29.17
N HIS A 164 -25.31 -11.84 -28.47
CA HIS A 164 -26.59 -11.43 -29.08
C HIS A 164 -27.20 -10.23 -28.32
N LEU A 165 -26.50 -9.10 -28.29
CA LEU A 165 -27.16 -7.80 -28.18
C LEU A 165 -27.64 -7.38 -29.58
N THR A 166 -28.70 -8.01 -30.04
CA THR A 166 -29.50 -7.42 -31.11
C THR A 166 -30.28 -6.27 -30.49
N LEU A 167 -29.84 -5.05 -30.75
CA LEU A 167 -30.64 -3.86 -30.50
C LEU A 167 -31.98 -4.02 -31.19
N PRO A 168 -33.14 -3.86 -30.49
CA PRO A 168 -34.42 -3.83 -31.20
C PRO A 168 -34.41 -2.61 -32.11
N THR A 169 -34.35 -2.84 -33.40
CA THR A 169 -34.61 -1.80 -34.38
C THR A 169 -36.05 -1.38 -34.25
N ILE A 170 -36.26 -0.21 -33.66
CA ILE A 170 -37.55 0.45 -33.64
C ILE A 170 -37.79 0.89 -35.09
N TYR A 171 -38.58 0.13 -35.83
CA TYR A 171 -39.15 0.59 -37.06
C TYR A 171 -40.24 1.63 -36.68
N SER A 172 -39.96 2.91 -36.89
CA SER A 172 -40.97 3.94 -36.95
C SER A 172 -41.71 3.78 -38.31
N VAL A 173 -42.98 3.49 -38.23
CA VAL A 173 -43.96 3.66 -39.33
C VAL A 173 -44.45 5.10 -39.26
#